data_3697d7e6f8cc7b0b8d96a325d090cd9e
#
_entry.id   3697d7e6f8cc7b0b8d96a325d090cd9e
#
_cell.length_a   1.000
_cell.length_b   1.000
_cell.length_c   1.000
_cell.angle_alpha   90.00
_cell.angle_beta   90.00
_cell.angle_gamma   90.00
#
_symmetry.space_group_name_H-M   'P 1'
#
loop_
_entity.id
_entity.type
_entity.pdbx_description
1 polymer ?
#
loop_
_entity_poly.entity_id
_entity_poly.type
_entity_poly.pdbx_seq_one_letter_code
_entity_poly.pdbx_strand_id
1 'polypeptide(L)'
;MVKQHFNPTKYNLQVKISAVRSSSHCKHNINYHFIWIPKFRRKLLVGRIVDVLKDIIKGQCQELGLDLLAVEVMPDHIHLFVSAKPINNPADIIQKIKGNSSRQLRLVFPQLKRLGYPIKQYSSLWAIGYYVGSAGHVSQDSVLKYILEQQGKDVFEFNIFGGQTKIGDFTR
;
A
#
# COMPACT_ATOMS: atom_id res chain seq x y z
N MET A 1 -25.18 -13.40 16.43
CA MET A 1 -24.22 -12.41 15.84
C MET A 1 -23.20 -12.02 16.90
N VAL A 2 -22.03 -12.64 16.88
CA VAL A 2 -20.97 -12.37 17.86
C VAL A 2 -20.19 -11.15 17.33
N LYS A 3 -20.32 -10.01 18.00
CA LYS A 3 -19.46 -8.84 17.77
C LYS A 3 -18.06 -9.21 18.24
N GLN A 4 -17.15 -9.54 17.32
CA GLN A 4 -15.74 -9.67 17.66
C GLN A 4 -15.24 -8.31 18.12
N HIS A 5 -14.87 -8.23 19.38
CA HIS A 5 -14.19 -7.06 19.95
C HIS A 5 -12.82 -6.95 19.30
N PHE A 6 -12.62 -5.84 18.60
CA PHE A 6 -11.34 -5.48 18.02
C PHE A 6 -10.32 -5.26 19.14
N ASN A 7 -9.19 -5.98 19.09
CA ASN A 7 -8.07 -5.77 19.99
C ASN A 7 -6.94 -5.04 19.24
N PRO A 8 -6.77 -3.72 19.46
CA PRO A 8 -5.75 -2.92 18.75
C PRO A 8 -4.31 -3.35 19.04
N THR A 9 -4.06 -4.04 20.13
CA THR A 9 -2.72 -4.56 20.50
C THR A 9 -2.28 -5.75 19.66
N LYS A 10 -3.18 -6.42 18.94
CA LYS A 10 -2.86 -7.55 18.06
C LYS A 10 -2.20 -7.11 16.75
N TYR A 11 -2.35 -5.86 16.39
CA TYR A 11 -1.73 -5.23 15.22
C TYR A 11 -0.76 -4.18 15.73
N ASN A 12 0.52 -4.50 15.75
CA ASN A 12 1.60 -3.59 16.17
C ASN A 12 1.76 -2.47 15.12
N LEU A 13 0.69 -1.71 14.89
CA LEU A 13 0.62 -0.55 14.02
C LEU A 13 1.29 0.61 14.75
N GLN A 14 2.61 0.73 14.60
CA GLN A 14 3.31 1.96 14.93
C GLN A 14 2.93 3.02 13.88
N VAL A 15 1.76 3.62 14.03
CA VAL A 15 1.37 4.77 13.20
C VAL A 15 2.19 5.97 13.69
N LYS A 16 3.20 6.37 12.91
CA LYS A 16 3.92 7.61 13.17
C LYS A 16 3.07 8.78 12.74
N ILE A 17 2.91 9.78 13.63
CA ILE A 17 2.25 11.04 13.30
C ILE A 17 3.08 11.72 12.19
N SER A 18 2.41 12.15 11.12
CA SER A 18 3.02 12.98 10.10
C SER A 18 3.31 14.37 10.68
N ALA A 19 4.51 14.55 11.19
CA ALA A 19 4.98 15.85 11.65
C ALA A 19 5.41 16.72 10.46
N VAL A 20 5.25 18.05 10.61
CA VAL A 20 5.86 18.99 9.68
C VAL A 20 7.37 18.76 9.70
N ARG A 21 7.93 18.45 8.54
CA ARG A 21 9.37 18.22 8.35
C ARG A 21 10.03 19.51 7.90
N SER A 22 11.29 19.68 8.28
CA SER A 22 12.11 20.81 7.88
C SER A 22 13.34 20.32 7.14
N SER A 23 13.67 20.95 6.05
CA SER A 23 14.97 20.91 5.38
C SER A 23 15.61 22.29 5.47
N SER A 24 16.84 22.45 4.96
CA SER A 24 17.58 23.73 5.03
C SER A 24 16.79 24.95 4.52
N HIS A 25 15.89 24.74 3.55
CA HIS A 25 15.16 25.84 2.91
C HIS A 25 13.65 25.62 2.79
N CYS A 26 13.10 24.52 3.37
CA CYS A 26 11.70 24.18 3.17
C CYS A 26 11.12 23.48 4.41
N LYS A 27 9.92 23.93 4.82
CA LYS A 27 9.05 23.16 5.72
C LYS A 27 7.99 22.46 4.88
N HIS A 28 7.80 21.17 5.06
CA HIS A 28 6.86 20.39 4.25
C HIS A 28 6.12 19.35 5.08
N ASN A 29 4.91 19.02 4.61
CA ASN A 29 4.09 17.93 5.12
C ASN A 29 3.41 17.27 3.93
N ILE A 30 4.16 16.41 3.25
CA ILE A 30 3.73 15.73 2.04
C ILE A 30 3.49 14.27 2.37
N ASN A 31 2.25 13.85 2.29
CA ASN A 31 1.86 12.47 2.56
C ASN A 31 1.13 11.92 1.34
N TYR A 32 1.48 10.69 0.99
CA TYR A 32 0.83 9.96 -0.10
C TYR A 32 0.13 8.72 0.43
N HIS A 33 -1.05 8.47 -0.12
CA HIS A 33 -1.78 7.23 0.01
C HIS A 33 -1.73 6.51 -1.34
N PHE A 34 -1.09 5.36 -1.40
CA PHE A 34 -1.03 4.50 -2.57
C PHE A 34 -1.93 3.30 -2.38
N ILE A 35 -2.59 2.88 -3.48
CA ILE A 35 -3.29 1.60 -3.55
C ILE A 35 -2.90 0.91 -4.85
N TRP A 36 -2.60 -0.38 -4.76
CA TRP A 36 -2.39 -1.22 -5.93
C TRP A 36 -2.83 -2.65 -5.67
N ILE A 37 -3.00 -3.40 -6.75
CA ILE A 37 -3.57 -4.74 -6.73
C ILE A 37 -2.66 -5.77 -7.40
N PRO A 38 -2.72 -7.04 -7.01
CA PRO A 38 -2.19 -8.13 -7.82
C PRO A 38 -2.84 -8.16 -9.21
N LYS A 39 -2.10 -8.64 -10.20
CA LYS A 39 -2.63 -8.80 -11.56
C LYS A 39 -3.90 -9.65 -11.55
N PHE A 40 -4.94 -9.19 -12.23
CA PHE A 40 -6.29 -9.77 -12.23
C PHE A 40 -6.97 -9.77 -10.85
N ARG A 41 -6.56 -8.88 -9.94
CA ARG A 41 -7.10 -8.75 -8.59
C ARG A 41 -7.19 -10.08 -7.83
N ARG A 42 -6.22 -10.96 -8.05
CA ARG A 42 -6.18 -12.28 -7.41
C ARG A 42 -5.95 -12.15 -5.90
N LYS A 43 -6.68 -12.93 -5.12
CA LYS A 43 -6.52 -13.02 -3.66
C LYS A 43 -5.26 -13.81 -3.28
N LEU A 44 -4.08 -13.25 -3.55
CA LEU A 44 -2.78 -13.90 -3.38
C LEU A 44 -2.08 -13.53 -2.07
N LEU A 45 -2.48 -12.41 -1.49
CA LEU A 45 -1.78 -11.80 -0.36
C LEU A 45 -2.32 -12.34 0.95
N VAL A 46 -1.95 -13.59 1.27
CA VAL A 46 -2.42 -14.30 2.45
C VAL A 46 -1.27 -15.01 3.19
N GLY A 47 -1.44 -15.22 4.48
CA GLY A 47 -0.48 -15.95 5.33
C GLY A 47 0.90 -15.28 5.30
N ARG A 48 1.97 -16.07 5.25
CA ARG A 48 3.36 -15.60 5.30
C ARG A 48 3.73 -14.59 4.19
N ILE A 49 2.99 -14.57 3.08
CA ILE A 49 3.21 -13.58 2.00
C ILE A 49 2.97 -12.17 2.53
N VAL A 50 1.97 -11.98 3.39
CA VAL A 50 1.64 -10.67 4.00
C VAL A 50 2.81 -10.14 4.80
N ASP A 51 3.38 -10.95 5.68
CA ASP A 51 4.47 -10.54 6.59
C ASP A 51 5.71 -10.16 5.77
N VAL A 52 6.12 -11.04 4.86
CA VAL A 52 7.28 -10.80 3.98
C VAL A 52 7.06 -9.56 3.11
N LEU A 53 5.85 -9.34 2.59
CA LEU A 53 5.54 -8.15 1.80
C LEU A 53 5.63 -6.87 2.63
N LYS A 54 5.12 -6.87 3.86
CA LYS A 54 5.23 -5.74 4.80
C LYS A 54 6.70 -5.40 5.08
N ASP A 55 7.54 -6.40 5.32
CA ASP A 55 8.97 -6.20 5.55
C ASP A 55 9.68 -5.63 4.33
N ILE A 56 9.38 -6.13 3.13
CA ILE A 56 9.92 -5.61 1.87
C ILE A 56 9.53 -4.13 1.68
N ILE A 57 8.26 -3.80 1.89
CA ILE A 57 7.76 -2.41 1.75
C ILE A 57 8.45 -1.50 2.76
N LYS A 58 8.58 -1.95 4.02
CA LYS A 58 9.27 -1.19 5.07
C LYS A 58 10.74 -0.90 4.69
N GLY A 59 11.47 -1.91 4.23
CA GLY A 59 12.85 -1.74 3.75
C GLY A 59 12.94 -0.77 2.58
N GLN A 60 12.02 -0.87 1.61
CA GLN A 60 11.98 0.05 0.48
C GLN A 60 11.66 1.50 0.88
N CYS A 61 10.77 1.71 1.83
CA CYS A 61 10.51 3.05 2.36
C CYS A 61 11.79 3.65 2.98
N GLN A 62 12.56 2.85 3.73
CA GLN A 62 13.83 3.29 4.31
C GLN A 62 14.85 3.67 3.23
N GLU A 63 15.04 2.82 2.21
CA GLU A 63 15.95 3.08 1.09
C GLU A 63 15.58 4.35 0.30
N LEU A 64 14.28 4.63 0.16
CA LEU A 64 13.77 5.82 -0.52
C LEU A 64 13.72 7.08 0.36
N GLY A 65 14.11 6.98 1.63
CA GLY A 65 14.05 8.07 2.59
C GLY A 65 12.63 8.54 2.90
N LEU A 66 11.67 7.62 2.81
CA LEU A 66 10.25 7.83 3.16
C LEU A 66 10.01 7.42 4.61
N ASP A 67 9.12 8.14 5.31
CA ASP A 67 8.58 7.61 6.56
C ASP A 67 7.35 6.77 6.25
N LEU A 68 7.42 5.50 6.60
CA LEU A 68 6.27 4.61 6.56
C LEU A 68 5.31 5.01 7.69
N LEU A 69 4.13 5.51 7.32
CA LEU A 69 3.06 5.88 8.27
C LEU A 69 2.18 4.67 8.58
N ALA A 70 1.74 3.96 7.54
CA ALA A 70 0.98 2.73 7.68
C ALA A 70 1.09 1.87 6.41
N VAL A 71 0.98 0.55 6.57
CA VAL A 71 0.80 -0.40 5.47
C VAL A 71 -0.24 -1.44 5.86
N GLU A 72 -1.27 -1.57 5.04
CA GLU A 72 -2.28 -2.62 5.19
C GLU A 72 -2.29 -3.49 3.93
N VAL A 73 -2.24 -4.79 4.14
CA VAL A 73 -2.23 -5.80 3.06
C VAL A 73 -3.48 -6.63 3.17
N MET A 74 -4.40 -6.38 2.24
CA MET A 74 -5.61 -7.18 2.07
C MET A 74 -5.35 -8.31 1.07
N PRO A 75 -6.17 -9.35 1.02
CA PRO A 75 -5.92 -10.49 0.14
C PRO A 75 -5.72 -10.13 -1.33
N ASP A 76 -6.37 -9.08 -1.82
CA ASP A 76 -6.42 -8.66 -3.23
C ASP A 76 -5.96 -7.22 -3.49
N HIS A 77 -5.51 -6.49 -2.48
CA HIS A 77 -4.98 -5.13 -2.63
C HIS A 77 -4.12 -4.70 -1.45
N ILE A 78 -3.41 -3.59 -1.61
CA ILE A 78 -2.53 -3.01 -0.60
C ILE A 78 -2.84 -1.53 -0.45
N HIS A 79 -2.87 -1.05 0.79
CA HIS A 79 -2.85 0.36 1.15
C HIS A 79 -1.49 0.70 1.75
N LEU A 80 -0.89 1.76 1.26
CA LEU A 80 0.39 2.26 1.75
C LEU A 80 0.30 3.76 2.01
N PHE A 81 0.55 4.17 3.24
CA PHE A 81 0.66 5.56 3.64
C PHE A 81 2.12 5.90 3.94
N VAL A 82 2.64 6.92 3.29
CA VAL A 82 4.01 7.37 3.48
C VAL A 82 4.09 8.90 3.57
N SER A 83 5.00 9.39 4.40
CA SER A 83 5.44 10.78 4.36
C SER A 83 6.69 10.90 3.49
N ALA A 84 6.69 11.88 2.60
CA ALA A 84 7.71 12.06 1.56
C ALA A 84 8.39 13.43 1.67
N LYS A 85 9.57 13.56 1.07
CA LYS A 85 10.25 14.83 0.86
C LYS A 85 9.72 15.50 -0.43
N PRO A 86 9.85 16.82 -0.59
CA PRO A 86 9.44 17.53 -1.81
C PRO A 86 10.05 16.98 -3.11
N ILE A 87 11.24 16.39 -3.02
CA ILE A 87 11.93 15.79 -4.16
C ILE A 87 11.36 14.42 -4.58
N ASN A 88 10.57 13.79 -3.73
CA ASN A 88 10.06 12.44 -4.01
C ASN A 88 8.85 12.50 -4.94
N ASN A 89 9.03 12.06 -6.18
CA ASN A 89 7.95 11.91 -7.14
C ASN A 89 7.11 10.66 -6.79
N PRO A 90 5.78 10.76 -6.66
CA PRO A 90 4.93 9.63 -6.31
C PRO A 90 4.97 8.49 -7.34
N ALA A 91 5.14 8.80 -8.63
CA ALA A 91 5.26 7.77 -9.66
C ALA A 91 6.54 6.92 -9.48
N ASP A 92 7.67 7.57 -9.16
CA ASP A 92 8.93 6.89 -8.90
C ASP A 92 8.87 6.03 -7.64
N ILE A 93 8.22 6.55 -6.59
CA ILE A 93 8.00 5.80 -5.34
C ILE A 93 7.31 4.48 -5.63
N ILE A 94 6.12 4.56 -6.25
CA ILE A 94 5.31 3.36 -6.46
C ILE A 94 5.92 2.40 -7.47
N GLN A 95 6.61 2.91 -8.50
CA GLN A 95 7.33 2.08 -9.45
C GLN A 95 8.41 1.24 -8.76
N LYS A 96 9.23 1.86 -7.92
CA LYS A 96 10.29 1.18 -7.17
C LYS A 96 9.72 0.16 -6.18
N ILE A 97 8.69 0.52 -5.43
CA ILE A 97 8.04 -0.37 -4.45
C ILE A 97 7.42 -1.58 -5.15
N LYS A 98 6.63 -1.38 -6.22
CA LYS A 98 6.02 -2.48 -6.99
C LYS A 98 7.08 -3.35 -7.66
N GLY A 99 8.08 -2.76 -8.28
CA GLY A 99 9.14 -3.49 -8.97
C GLY A 99 9.93 -4.39 -8.02
N ASN A 100 10.42 -3.81 -6.93
CA ASN A 100 11.22 -4.54 -5.95
C ASN A 100 10.42 -5.60 -5.20
N SER A 101 9.21 -5.26 -4.72
CA SER A 101 8.35 -6.22 -4.02
C SER A 101 7.96 -7.39 -4.93
N SER A 102 7.66 -7.15 -6.21
CA SER A 102 7.40 -8.21 -7.18
C SER A 102 8.60 -9.16 -7.34
N ARG A 103 9.82 -8.61 -7.43
CA ARG A 103 11.05 -9.39 -7.57
C ARG A 103 11.33 -10.21 -6.31
N GLN A 104 11.34 -9.59 -5.14
CA GLN A 104 11.67 -10.25 -3.88
C GLN A 104 10.65 -11.31 -3.48
N LEU A 105 9.35 -11.01 -3.60
CA LEU A 105 8.30 -12.01 -3.32
C LEU A 105 8.44 -13.25 -4.18
N ARG A 106 8.82 -13.12 -5.45
CA ARG A 106 9.03 -14.27 -6.34
C ARG A 106 10.29 -15.06 -6.05
N LEU A 107 11.28 -14.46 -5.39
CA LEU A 107 12.44 -15.18 -4.90
C LEU A 107 12.08 -16.03 -3.68
N VAL A 108 11.34 -15.44 -2.73
CA VAL A 108 10.92 -16.12 -1.49
C VAL A 108 9.80 -17.14 -1.75
N PHE A 109 8.89 -16.82 -2.68
CA PHE A 109 7.73 -17.65 -3.03
C PHE A 109 7.74 -18.01 -4.53
N PRO A 110 8.51 -19.02 -4.95
CA PRO A 110 8.64 -19.39 -6.37
C PRO A 110 7.32 -19.74 -7.07
N GLN A 111 6.30 -20.19 -6.32
CA GLN A 111 4.95 -20.46 -6.84
C GLN A 111 4.30 -19.20 -7.43
N LEU A 112 4.66 -18.00 -6.98
CA LEU A 112 4.17 -16.75 -7.56
C LEU A 112 4.68 -16.49 -9.00
N LYS A 113 5.72 -17.20 -9.43
CA LYS A 113 6.21 -17.14 -10.81
C LYS A 113 5.25 -17.80 -11.81
N ARG A 114 4.49 -18.80 -11.34
CA ARG A 114 3.57 -19.60 -12.17
C ARG A 114 2.18 -18.99 -12.33
N LEU A 115 1.90 -17.89 -11.65
CA LEU A 115 0.60 -17.24 -11.66
C LEU A 115 0.34 -16.38 -12.89
N GLY A 116 1.30 -16.32 -13.82
CA GLY A 116 1.11 -15.75 -15.15
C GLY A 116 0.40 -16.73 -16.08
N TYR A 117 -0.36 -16.20 -17.04
CA TYR A 117 -0.95 -16.96 -18.14
C TYR A 117 0.10 -17.86 -18.82
N PRO A 118 -0.29 -19.03 -19.35
CA PRO A 118 0.66 -20.08 -19.78
C PRO A 118 1.63 -19.69 -20.90
N ILE A 119 1.55 -18.49 -21.44
CA ILE A 119 2.26 -18.13 -22.69
C ILE A 119 3.46 -17.19 -22.50
N LYS A 120 3.66 -16.55 -21.33
CA LYS A 120 4.84 -15.67 -21.12
C LYS A 120 5.44 -15.84 -19.74
N GLN A 121 6.66 -16.27 -19.71
CA GLN A 121 7.54 -16.55 -18.55
C GLN A 121 7.77 -15.34 -17.61
N TYR A 122 7.24 -14.16 -17.95
CA TYR A 122 7.43 -12.88 -17.24
C TYR A 122 6.13 -12.10 -17.02
N SER A 123 5.12 -12.75 -16.45
CA SER A 123 3.94 -11.97 -16.05
C SER A 123 4.22 -11.14 -14.80
N SER A 124 3.90 -9.85 -14.83
CA SER A 124 3.98 -8.99 -13.66
C SER A 124 3.13 -9.55 -12.52
N LEU A 125 3.62 -9.50 -11.27
CA LEU A 125 2.84 -9.84 -10.07
C LEU A 125 1.71 -8.84 -9.85
N TRP A 126 2.01 -7.55 -10.09
CA TRP A 126 1.10 -6.44 -9.90
C TRP A 126 0.40 -6.04 -11.21
N ALA A 127 -0.82 -5.55 -11.11
CA ALA A 127 -1.46 -4.83 -12.20
C ALA A 127 -0.61 -3.60 -12.58
N ILE A 128 -0.76 -3.09 -13.81
CA ILE A 128 0.02 -1.94 -14.28
C ILE A 128 -0.36 -0.69 -13.48
N GLY A 129 -1.66 -0.43 -13.31
CA GLY A 129 -2.17 0.74 -12.62
C GLY A 129 -1.94 0.75 -11.11
N TYR A 130 -2.17 1.90 -10.54
CA TYR A 130 -2.21 2.17 -9.11
C TYR A 130 -3.03 3.45 -8.87
N TYR A 131 -3.51 3.62 -7.66
CA TYR A 131 -4.07 4.88 -7.18
C TYR A 131 -3.03 5.61 -6.34
N VAL A 132 -2.98 6.94 -6.45
CA VAL A 132 -2.26 7.80 -5.52
C VAL A 132 -3.12 9.00 -5.17
N GLY A 133 -3.29 9.24 -3.87
CA GLY A 133 -3.91 10.44 -3.32
C GLY A 133 -2.92 11.20 -2.44
N SER A 134 -2.96 12.53 -2.45
CA SER A 134 -2.27 13.33 -1.45
C SER A 134 -3.14 13.39 -0.19
N ALA A 135 -2.54 13.14 0.95
CA ALA A 135 -3.18 13.33 2.24
C ALA A 135 -2.50 14.53 2.93
N GLY A 136 -3.26 15.57 3.22
CA GLY A 136 -2.76 16.75 3.95
C GLY A 136 -2.41 16.41 5.40
N HIS A 137 -2.92 17.17 6.38
CA HIS A 137 -2.80 16.83 7.80
C HIS A 137 -3.60 15.54 8.10
N VAL A 138 -2.97 14.39 7.88
CA VAL A 138 -3.56 13.11 8.27
C VAL A 138 -3.22 12.89 9.73
N SER A 139 -4.22 13.06 10.61
CA SER A 139 -4.05 12.69 12.01
C SER A 139 -3.88 11.16 12.10
N GLN A 140 -3.15 10.71 13.12
CA GLN A 140 -3.01 9.29 13.42
C GLN A 140 -4.38 8.59 13.47
N ASP A 141 -5.35 9.26 14.11
CA ASP A 141 -6.72 8.76 14.22
C ASP A 141 -7.43 8.65 12.89
N SER A 142 -7.18 9.57 11.95
CA SER A 142 -7.75 9.49 10.60
C SER A 142 -7.21 8.32 9.80
N VAL A 143 -5.90 8.03 9.88
CA VAL A 143 -5.29 6.87 9.23
C VAL A 143 -5.76 5.58 9.87
N LEU A 144 -5.78 5.52 11.21
CA LEU A 144 -6.28 4.36 11.95
C LEU A 144 -7.77 4.13 11.66
N LYS A 145 -8.59 5.16 11.73
CA LYS A 145 -10.01 5.08 11.42
C LYS A 145 -10.25 4.59 10.01
N TYR A 146 -9.50 5.12 9.04
CA TYR A 146 -9.58 4.69 7.66
C TYR A 146 -9.22 3.21 7.48
N ILE A 147 -8.11 2.74 8.07
CA ILE A 147 -7.70 1.34 8.02
C ILE A 147 -8.75 0.44 8.68
N LEU A 148 -9.32 0.87 9.81
CA LEU A 148 -10.34 0.13 10.55
C LEU A 148 -11.67 0.07 9.80
N GLU A 149 -12.07 1.13 9.14
CA GLU A 149 -13.29 1.18 8.34
C GLU A 149 -13.20 0.33 7.07
N GLN A 150 -12.00 0.12 6.54
CA GLN A 150 -11.76 -0.73 5.37
C GLN A 150 -11.77 -2.23 5.69
N GLN A 151 -11.55 -2.64 6.95
CA GLN A 151 -11.54 -4.05 7.38
C GLN A 151 -12.91 -4.77 7.30
N GLY A 152 -13.94 -4.16 6.78
CA GLY A 152 -15.28 -4.76 6.68
C GLY A 152 -16.08 -4.35 5.46
N LYS A 153 -15.55 -3.52 4.60
CA LYS A 153 -16.27 -3.03 3.42
C LYS A 153 -15.61 -3.56 2.15
N ASP A 154 -16.44 -4.10 1.26
CA ASP A 154 -16.05 -4.32 -0.12
C ASP A 154 -15.52 -3.00 -0.70
N VAL A 155 -14.38 -3.06 -1.40
CA VAL A 155 -13.60 -1.93 -1.94
C VAL A 155 -14.38 -1.07 -2.97
N PHE A 156 -15.70 -1.08 -2.93
CA PHE A 156 -16.58 -0.42 -3.89
C PHE A 156 -16.94 1.03 -3.57
N GLU A 157 -16.64 1.54 -2.37
CA GLU A 157 -16.97 2.93 -2.03
C GLU A 157 -15.74 3.74 -1.66
N PHE A 158 -14.98 4.11 -2.69
CA PHE A 158 -13.91 5.10 -2.58
C PHE A 158 -14.49 6.51 -2.75
N ASN A 159 -15.21 6.99 -1.74
CA ASN A 159 -15.66 8.39 -1.64
C ASN A 159 -14.76 9.17 -0.66
N ILE A 160 -13.45 9.31 -0.95
CA ILE A 160 -12.60 10.17 -0.12
C ILE A 160 -12.52 11.60 -0.66
N PHE A 161 -12.78 11.84 -1.94
CA PHE A 161 -12.76 13.18 -2.57
C PHE A 161 -13.69 13.30 -3.77
N GLY A 162 -14.96 12.93 -3.66
CA GLY A 162 -15.98 13.30 -4.66
C GLY A 162 -15.80 12.75 -6.09
N GLY A 163 -14.95 11.78 -6.30
CA GLY A 163 -14.72 11.15 -7.61
C GLY A 163 -14.91 9.63 -7.52
N GLN A 164 -15.95 9.13 -8.14
CA GLN A 164 -16.18 7.70 -8.32
C GLN A 164 -15.19 7.14 -9.34
N THR A 165 -14.05 6.62 -8.90
CA THR A 165 -13.20 5.81 -9.76
C THR A 165 -13.30 4.37 -9.27
N LYS A 166 -13.96 3.53 -10.03
CA LYS A 166 -14.04 2.09 -9.74
C LYS A 166 -12.64 1.49 -9.91
N ILE A 167 -12.16 0.70 -8.94
CA ILE A 167 -10.87 0.00 -9.03
C ILE A 167 -10.80 -0.91 -10.28
N GLY A 168 -11.93 -1.28 -10.87
CA GLY A 168 -12.01 -1.99 -12.15
C GLY A 168 -11.36 -1.28 -13.34
N ASP A 169 -11.18 0.05 -13.28
CA ASP A 169 -10.59 0.84 -14.37
C ASP A 169 -9.06 0.66 -14.52
N PHE A 170 -8.41 -0.05 -13.57
CA PHE A 170 -6.97 -0.33 -13.59
C PHE A 170 -6.61 -1.72 -14.13
N THR A 171 -7.55 -2.45 -14.73
CA THR A 171 -7.35 -3.85 -15.18
C THR A 171 -6.92 -4.01 -16.64
N ARG A 172 -6.56 -2.94 -17.34
CA ARG A 172 -6.02 -3.02 -18.71
C ARG A 172 -4.55 -3.41 -18.75
#